data_1a92f27f0148dc76c68f1a25974248bc
#
_entry.id   1a92f27f0148dc76c68f1a25974248bc
#
_cell.length_a   1.000
_cell.length_b   1.000
_cell.length_c   1.000
_cell.angle_alpha   90.00
_cell.angle_beta   90.00
_cell.angle_gamma   90.00
#
_symmetry.space_group_name_H-M   'P 1'
#
loop_
_entity.id
_entity.type
_entity.pdbx_description
1 polymer ?
#
loop_
_entity_poly.entity_id
_entity_poly.type
_entity_poly.pdbx_seq_one_letter_code
_entity_poly.pdbx_strand_id
1 'polypeptide(L)'
;MNFILDEFVNLGKFPGYEEFLATCRGYGIGVATIIQTLTQLQDKYGDKKAESILGNCAVKTCLNAANSTTAEYFKRLLDKATVKVETESESTQHGKENNSSSSSENQSYTGRDLMTAGEIMQMEDDTSLIVFQNKRPIQAKKAFQFELFPQPKFLLNQSDYTPHSTAEQLEKFEQDKENYQSYMKADAENRTEREKDESVELEKAKEQKEQEIITEAAGFFKSMN
;
A
#
# COMPACT_ATOMS: atom_id res chain seq x y z
N MET A 1 -12.37 10.05 6.41
CA MET A 1 -12.08 8.72 7.00
C MET A 1 -10.75 8.23 6.47
N ASN A 2 -9.91 7.56 7.30
CA ASN A 2 -8.61 7.04 6.85
C ASN A 2 -8.50 5.56 7.17
N PHE A 3 -8.03 4.77 6.21
CA PHE A 3 -7.69 3.36 6.38
C PHE A 3 -6.17 3.20 6.37
N ILE A 4 -5.64 2.46 7.31
CA ILE A 4 -4.24 2.03 7.34
C ILE A 4 -4.26 0.51 7.26
N LEU A 5 -3.84 -0.03 6.12
CA LEU A 5 -3.82 -1.47 5.83
C LEU A 5 -2.38 -1.96 5.98
N ASP A 6 -2.04 -2.34 7.20
CA ASP A 6 -0.74 -2.91 7.51
C ASP A 6 -0.66 -4.36 7.01
N GLU A 7 0.49 -4.75 6.47
CA GLU A 7 0.70 -6.06 5.85
C GLU A 7 -0.42 -6.48 4.88
N PHE A 8 -0.87 -5.53 4.04
CA PHE A 8 -2.04 -5.66 3.19
C PHE A 8 -2.15 -7.00 2.44
N VAL A 9 -1.02 -7.53 1.96
CA VAL A 9 -1.00 -8.79 1.21
C VAL A 9 -1.41 -9.98 2.09
N ASN A 10 -1.16 -9.93 3.40
CA ASN A 10 -1.50 -10.97 4.36
C ASN A 10 -2.99 -10.98 4.73
N LEU A 11 -3.70 -9.86 4.53
CA LEU A 11 -5.15 -9.79 4.75
C LEU A 11 -5.98 -10.63 3.76
N GLY A 12 -5.34 -11.18 2.75
CA GLY A 12 -6.00 -11.96 1.72
C GLY A 12 -6.18 -11.16 0.42
N LYS A 13 -6.90 -11.74 -0.55
CA LYS A 13 -7.22 -11.04 -1.80
C LYS A 13 -8.50 -10.23 -1.60
N PHE A 14 -8.39 -8.92 -1.74
CA PHE A 14 -9.52 -8.00 -1.65
C PHE A 14 -10.12 -7.84 -3.06
N PRO A 15 -11.31 -8.39 -3.35
CA PRO A 15 -11.95 -8.22 -4.64
C PRO A 15 -12.27 -6.74 -4.89
N GLY A 16 -11.96 -6.24 -6.08
CA GLY A 16 -12.28 -4.85 -6.45
C GLY A 16 -11.44 -3.78 -5.74
N TYR A 17 -10.28 -4.16 -5.18
CA TYR A 17 -9.43 -3.21 -4.44
C TYR A 17 -8.87 -2.10 -5.34
N GLU A 18 -8.52 -2.42 -6.58
CA GLU A 18 -8.07 -1.46 -7.57
C GLU A 18 -9.14 -0.40 -7.90
N GLU A 19 -10.40 -0.83 -8.03
CA GLU A 19 -11.55 0.07 -8.25
C GLU A 19 -11.84 0.92 -7.02
N PHE A 20 -11.74 0.33 -5.82
CA PHE A 20 -11.87 1.05 -4.57
C PHE A 20 -10.84 2.17 -4.46
N LEU A 21 -9.55 1.89 -4.71
CA LEU A 21 -8.50 2.90 -4.68
C LEU A 21 -8.72 4.02 -5.71
N ALA A 22 -9.25 3.68 -6.89
CA ALA A 22 -9.53 4.68 -7.92
C ALA A 22 -10.64 5.66 -7.51
N THR A 23 -11.59 5.21 -6.69
CA THR A 23 -12.81 5.97 -6.34
C THR A 23 -12.80 6.57 -4.93
N CYS A 24 -12.09 5.96 -3.98
CA CYS A 24 -12.09 6.35 -2.56
C CYS A 24 -11.76 7.83 -2.32
N ARG A 25 -10.89 8.42 -3.15
CA ARG A 25 -10.54 9.84 -3.09
C ARG A 25 -11.76 10.75 -3.28
N GLY A 26 -12.68 10.39 -4.17
CA GLY A 26 -13.90 11.16 -4.43
C GLY A 26 -14.83 11.24 -3.21
N TYR A 27 -14.73 10.25 -2.32
CA TYR A 27 -15.49 10.18 -1.07
C TYR A 27 -14.73 10.73 0.14
N GLY A 28 -13.59 11.39 -0.05
CA GLY A 28 -12.77 11.90 1.03
C GLY A 28 -12.14 10.80 1.90
N ILE A 29 -11.94 9.62 1.34
CA ILE A 29 -11.33 8.47 2.02
C ILE A 29 -9.83 8.44 1.68
N GLY A 30 -8.98 8.50 2.72
CA GLY A 30 -7.55 8.27 2.61
C GLY A 30 -7.21 6.79 2.87
N VAL A 31 -6.33 6.22 2.06
CA VAL A 31 -5.89 4.83 2.22
C VAL A 31 -4.37 4.78 2.22
N ALA A 32 -3.79 4.20 3.26
CA ALA A 32 -2.39 3.84 3.33
C ALA A 32 -2.26 2.32 3.24
N THR A 33 -1.65 1.83 2.17
CA THR A 33 -1.42 0.40 1.93
C THR A 33 0.04 0.09 2.20
N ILE A 34 0.32 -0.74 3.19
CA ILE A 34 1.67 -1.13 3.58
C ILE A 34 1.93 -2.56 3.12
N ILE A 35 3.00 -2.75 2.37
CA ILE A 35 3.45 -4.04 1.84
C ILE A 35 4.94 -4.23 2.12
N GLN A 36 5.37 -5.46 2.26
CA GLN A 36 6.79 -5.75 2.47
C GLN A 36 7.59 -5.71 1.16
N THR A 37 7.05 -6.31 0.10
CA THR A 37 7.70 -6.34 -1.22
C THR A 37 6.66 -6.24 -2.34
N LEU A 38 7.09 -5.71 -3.50
CA LEU A 38 6.23 -5.68 -4.69
C LEU A 38 5.95 -7.08 -5.24
N THR A 39 6.88 -8.01 -5.11
CA THR A 39 6.70 -9.40 -5.54
C THR A 39 5.50 -10.05 -4.86
N GLN A 40 5.34 -9.85 -3.53
CA GLN A 40 4.17 -10.36 -2.81
C GLN A 40 2.85 -9.78 -3.35
N LEU A 41 2.83 -8.50 -3.71
CA LEU A 41 1.65 -7.88 -4.30
C LEU A 41 1.35 -8.48 -5.69
N GLN A 42 2.38 -8.67 -6.52
CA GLN A 42 2.26 -9.28 -7.85
C GLN A 42 1.79 -10.73 -7.77
N ASP A 43 2.33 -11.53 -6.86
CA ASP A 43 1.92 -12.92 -6.64
C ASP A 43 0.44 -13.02 -6.24
N LYS A 44 -0.03 -12.08 -5.40
CA LYS A 44 -1.39 -12.09 -4.88
C LYS A 44 -2.43 -11.59 -5.87
N TYR A 45 -2.12 -10.51 -6.58
CA TYR A 45 -3.07 -9.81 -7.46
C TYR A 45 -2.81 -10.03 -8.95
N GLY A 46 -1.62 -10.50 -9.31
CA GLY A 46 -1.11 -10.55 -10.68
C GLY A 46 -0.53 -9.20 -11.12
N ASP A 47 0.39 -9.23 -12.10
CA ASP A 47 1.15 -8.04 -12.51
C ASP A 47 0.28 -6.84 -12.89
N LYS A 48 -0.74 -7.06 -13.71
CA LYS A 48 -1.61 -5.98 -14.21
C LYS A 48 -2.39 -5.28 -13.09
N LYS A 49 -2.94 -6.05 -12.13
CA LYS A 49 -3.68 -5.48 -11.01
C LYS A 49 -2.75 -4.83 -9.99
N ALA A 50 -1.59 -5.41 -9.74
CA ALA A 50 -0.56 -4.81 -8.91
C ALA A 50 -0.11 -3.46 -9.48
N GLU A 51 0.11 -3.36 -10.79
CA GLU A 51 0.43 -2.10 -11.46
C GLU A 51 -0.70 -1.08 -11.34
N SER A 52 -1.96 -1.49 -11.49
CA SER A 52 -3.13 -0.63 -11.29
C SER A 52 -3.21 -0.11 -9.85
N ILE A 53 -3.01 -0.98 -8.85
CA ILE A 53 -2.98 -0.60 -7.43
C ILE A 53 -1.89 0.45 -7.19
N LEU A 54 -0.68 0.20 -7.67
CA LEU A 54 0.45 1.13 -7.55
C LEU A 54 0.18 2.45 -8.29
N GLY A 55 -0.45 2.40 -9.45
CA GLY A 55 -0.83 3.58 -10.24
C GLY A 55 -1.82 4.49 -9.51
N ASN A 56 -2.75 3.93 -8.76
CA ASN A 56 -3.74 4.68 -7.99
C ASN A 56 -3.17 5.31 -6.70
N CYS A 57 -1.97 4.90 -6.26
CA CYS A 57 -1.30 5.50 -5.11
C CYS A 57 -0.58 6.79 -5.53
N ALA A 58 -1.05 7.94 -5.06
CA ALA A 58 -0.45 9.24 -5.35
C ALA A 58 0.90 9.46 -4.65
N VAL A 59 1.11 8.83 -3.51
CA VAL A 59 2.35 8.86 -2.74
C VAL A 59 2.88 7.44 -2.59
N LYS A 60 4.16 7.26 -2.84
CA LYS A 60 4.86 5.98 -2.69
C LYS A 60 6.07 6.20 -1.81
N THR A 61 6.15 5.44 -0.73
CA THR A 61 7.26 5.53 0.22
C THR A 61 8.01 4.21 0.25
N CYS A 62 9.31 4.27 0.02
CA CYS A 62 10.23 3.16 0.24
C CYS A 62 10.96 3.36 1.56
N LEU A 63 10.67 2.51 2.53
CA LEU A 63 11.38 2.50 3.81
C LEU A 63 12.65 1.63 3.74
N ASN A 64 12.56 0.53 3.02
CA ASN A 64 13.65 -0.36 2.72
C ASN A 64 13.28 -1.19 1.47
N ALA A 65 14.22 -1.42 0.57
CA ALA A 65 14.01 -2.29 -0.60
C ALA A 65 14.63 -3.67 -0.32
N ALA A 66 13.83 -4.57 0.21
CA ALA A 66 14.29 -5.91 0.59
C ALA A 66 14.64 -6.81 -0.62
N ASN A 67 14.21 -6.45 -1.83
CA ASN A 67 14.51 -7.19 -3.05
C ASN A 67 14.74 -6.28 -4.26
N SER A 68 15.37 -6.85 -5.29
CA SER A 68 15.71 -6.16 -6.54
C SER A 68 14.46 -5.63 -7.29
N THR A 69 13.35 -6.35 -7.28
CA THR A 69 12.11 -5.94 -7.95
C THR A 69 11.58 -4.62 -7.38
N THR A 70 11.57 -4.48 -6.06
CA THR A 70 11.17 -3.24 -5.38
C THR A 70 12.18 -2.11 -5.67
N ALA A 71 13.47 -2.40 -5.61
CA ALA A 71 14.52 -1.42 -5.88
C ALA A 71 14.45 -0.90 -7.33
N GLU A 72 14.31 -1.78 -8.32
CA GLU A 72 14.16 -1.41 -9.74
C GLU A 72 12.88 -0.60 -10.00
N TYR A 73 11.81 -0.88 -9.28
CA TYR A 73 10.59 -0.08 -9.36
C TYR A 73 10.84 1.36 -8.91
N PHE A 74 11.45 1.57 -7.75
CA PHE A 74 11.76 2.91 -7.25
C PHE A 74 12.80 3.62 -8.11
N LYS A 75 13.84 2.92 -8.58
CA LYS A 75 14.81 3.46 -9.55
C LYS A 75 14.11 4.05 -10.79
N ARG A 76 13.14 3.34 -11.36
CA ARG A 76 12.36 3.83 -12.52
C ARG A 76 11.54 5.08 -12.19
N LEU A 77 11.02 5.19 -10.97
CA LEU A 77 10.26 6.36 -10.52
C LEU A 77 11.13 7.59 -10.28
N LEU A 78 12.41 7.40 -9.94
CA LEU A 78 13.36 8.49 -9.69
C LEU A 78 13.90 9.10 -10.98
N ASP A 79 13.92 8.34 -12.08
CA ASP A 79 14.43 8.75 -13.39
C ASP A 79 15.95 9.06 -13.38
N LYS A 80 16.42 9.80 -14.36
CA LYS A 80 17.84 10.11 -14.59
C LYS A 80 18.16 11.57 -14.33
N ALA A 81 19.37 11.82 -13.79
CA ALA A 81 19.96 13.12 -13.70
C ALA A 81 21.05 13.27 -14.76
N THR A 82 21.19 14.47 -15.32
CA THR A 82 22.31 14.79 -16.19
C THR A 82 23.53 15.11 -15.33
N VAL A 83 24.57 14.32 -15.47
CA VAL A 83 25.84 14.50 -14.76
C VAL A 83 26.90 14.95 -15.75
N LYS A 84 27.70 15.96 -15.36
CA LYS A 84 28.87 16.38 -16.07
C LYS A 84 30.00 15.41 -15.75
N VAL A 85 30.54 14.77 -16.77
CA VAL A 85 31.75 13.93 -16.65
C VAL A 85 32.93 14.66 -17.24
N GLU A 86 33.92 14.89 -16.42
CA GLU A 86 35.23 15.45 -16.82
C GLU A 86 36.20 14.29 -16.98
N THR A 87 36.74 14.12 -18.18
CA THR A 87 37.73 13.10 -18.48
C THR A 87 39.03 13.78 -18.81
N GLU A 88 40.00 13.65 -17.95
CA GLU A 88 41.37 14.08 -18.20
C GLU A 88 42.13 12.94 -18.88
N SER A 89 42.70 13.22 -20.06
CA SER A 89 43.59 12.29 -20.74
C SER A 89 44.97 12.92 -20.84
N GLU A 90 45.94 12.37 -20.11
CA GLU A 90 47.32 12.68 -20.27
C GLU A 90 47.97 11.69 -21.27
N SER A 91 48.47 12.21 -22.39
CA SER A 91 49.32 11.44 -23.29
C SER A 91 50.76 11.94 -23.22
N THR A 92 51.66 11.06 -22.75
CA THR A 92 53.10 11.34 -22.71
C THR A 92 53.74 10.59 -23.88
N GLN A 93 54.23 11.34 -24.86
CA GLN A 93 55.00 10.77 -25.96
C GLN A 93 56.50 10.85 -25.62
N HIS A 94 57.11 9.68 -25.44
CA HIS A 94 58.56 9.59 -25.25
C HIS A 94 59.26 9.50 -26.61
N GLY A 95 59.74 10.62 -27.11
CA GLY A 95 60.64 10.67 -28.26
C GLY A 95 62.09 10.93 -27.82
N LYS A 96 63.07 10.42 -28.59
CA LYS A 96 64.50 10.48 -28.24
C LYS A 96 65.09 11.88 -28.14
N GLU A 97 64.37 12.94 -28.51
CA GLU A 97 64.87 14.33 -28.44
C GLU A 97 63.87 15.39 -27.97
N ASN A 98 62.57 15.07 -27.81
CA ASN A 98 61.61 16.02 -27.25
C ASN A 98 60.51 15.29 -26.46
N ASN A 99 60.42 15.59 -25.16
CA ASN A 99 59.30 15.24 -24.33
C ASN A 99 58.19 16.27 -24.49
N SER A 100 57.13 15.94 -25.19
CA SER A 100 55.91 16.75 -25.20
C SER A 100 54.82 16.03 -24.41
N SER A 101 54.34 16.69 -23.34
CA SER A 101 53.12 16.27 -22.63
C SER A 101 51.95 17.11 -23.14
N SER A 102 50.88 16.44 -23.58
CA SER A 102 49.66 17.07 -23.96
C SER A 102 48.58 16.60 -23.01
N SER A 103 47.99 17.52 -22.25
CA SER A 103 46.81 17.28 -21.44
C SER A 103 45.58 17.75 -22.23
N SER A 104 44.61 16.86 -22.36
CA SER A 104 43.31 17.19 -22.98
C SER A 104 42.22 16.98 -21.94
N GLU A 105 41.51 18.03 -21.61
CA GLU A 105 40.34 18.03 -20.75
C GLU A 105 39.09 17.95 -21.63
N ASN A 106 38.34 16.84 -21.54
CA ASN A 106 37.11 16.66 -22.29
C ASN A 106 35.94 16.65 -21.32
N GLN A 107 34.99 17.57 -21.51
CA GLN A 107 33.78 17.68 -20.73
C GLN A 107 32.60 17.07 -21.52
N SER A 108 31.99 16.03 -20.98
CA SER A 108 30.80 15.43 -21.56
C SER A 108 29.66 15.38 -20.57
N TYR A 109 28.43 15.45 -21.08
CA TYR A 109 27.22 15.29 -20.26
C TYR A 109 26.61 13.92 -20.52
N THR A 110 26.40 13.13 -19.46
CA THR A 110 25.78 11.82 -19.56
C THR A 110 24.60 11.70 -18.59
N GLY A 111 23.58 10.93 -18.98
CA GLY A 111 22.47 10.63 -18.11
C GLY A 111 22.85 9.51 -17.15
N ARG A 112 22.84 9.78 -15.84
CA ARG A 112 23.00 8.77 -14.79
C ARG A 112 21.66 8.59 -14.09
N ASP A 113 21.31 7.34 -13.70
CA ASP A 113 20.18 7.11 -12.81
C ASP A 113 20.37 7.95 -11.53
N LEU A 114 19.31 8.62 -11.07
CA LEU A 114 19.38 9.46 -9.87
C LEU A 114 19.85 8.63 -8.66
N MET A 115 19.29 7.41 -8.54
CA MET A 115 19.83 6.34 -7.69
C MET A 115 19.75 5.02 -8.46
N THR A 116 20.77 4.21 -8.34
CA THR A 116 20.76 2.82 -8.87
C THR A 116 19.96 1.92 -7.94
N ALA A 117 19.53 0.76 -8.43
CA ALA A 117 18.85 -0.23 -7.60
C ALA A 117 19.72 -0.69 -6.42
N GLY A 118 21.04 -0.80 -6.63
CA GLY A 118 22.00 -1.12 -5.57
C GLY A 118 22.06 -0.05 -4.47
N GLU A 119 22.11 1.23 -4.84
CA GLU A 119 22.09 2.34 -3.89
C GLU A 119 20.78 2.37 -3.10
N ILE A 120 19.63 2.04 -3.73
CA ILE A 120 18.34 1.98 -3.05
C ILE A 120 18.29 0.82 -2.06
N MET A 121 18.87 -0.35 -2.40
CA MET A 121 18.94 -1.51 -1.50
C MET A 121 19.93 -1.30 -0.34
N GLN A 122 20.89 -0.40 -0.50
CA GLN A 122 21.93 -0.09 0.48
C GLN A 122 21.65 1.22 1.23
N MET A 123 20.46 1.77 1.12
CA MET A 123 20.09 2.96 1.91
C MET A 123 20.24 2.67 3.41
N GLU A 124 20.70 3.71 4.14
CA GLU A 124 20.78 3.67 5.60
C GLU A 124 19.41 3.35 6.22
N ASP A 125 19.41 2.62 7.33
CA ASP A 125 18.17 2.19 8.02
C ASP A 125 17.29 3.36 8.48
N ASP A 126 17.86 4.53 8.71
CA ASP A 126 17.13 5.74 9.10
C ASP A 126 16.60 6.56 7.90
N THR A 127 16.86 6.11 6.68
CA THR A 127 16.53 6.84 5.45
C THR A 127 15.32 6.24 4.74
N SER A 128 14.53 7.10 4.12
CA SER A 128 13.37 6.72 3.29
C SER A 128 13.32 7.54 2.01
N LEU A 129 12.77 6.94 0.95
CA LEU A 129 12.46 7.62 -0.31
C LEU A 129 10.95 7.84 -0.41
N ILE A 130 10.55 9.07 -0.73
CA ILE A 130 9.16 9.45 -0.91
C ILE A 130 8.99 9.99 -2.33
N VAL A 131 8.16 9.32 -3.11
CA VAL A 131 7.85 9.72 -4.48
C VAL A 131 6.39 10.16 -4.54
N PHE A 132 6.18 11.38 -4.96
CA PHE A 132 4.87 11.97 -5.17
C PHE A 132 4.53 11.98 -6.65
N GLN A 133 3.26 11.80 -6.97
CA GLN A 133 2.77 12.05 -8.30
C GLN A 133 2.90 13.55 -8.63
N ASN A 134 3.55 13.88 -9.73
CA ASN A 134 3.76 15.27 -10.20
C ASN A 134 4.64 16.19 -9.31
N LYS A 135 5.47 15.62 -8.44
CA LYS A 135 6.45 16.36 -7.63
C LYS A 135 7.79 15.67 -7.67
N ARG A 136 8.84 16.44 -7.33
CA ARG A 136 10.19 15.88 -7.17
C ARG A 136 10.21 14.87 -6.02
N PRO A 137 10.93 13.76 -6.16
CA PRO A 137 11.12 12.80 -5.08
C PRO A 137 11.89 13.44 -3.92
N ILE A 138 11.68 12.92 -2.73
CA ILE A 138 12.30 13.38 -1.50
C ILE A 138 13.02 12.20 -0.86
N GLN A 139 14.27 12.39 -0.48
CA GLN A 139 14.97 11.53 0.46
C GLN A 139 14.86 12.16 1.85
N ALA A 140 14.34 11.44 2.81
CA ALA A 140 14.06 11.94 4.16
C ALA A 140 14.51 10.94 5.22
N LYS A 141 14.80 11.44 6.42
CA LYS A 141 15.02 10.59 7.59
C LYS A 141 13.70 10.03 8.09
N LYS A 142 13.73 8.79 8.54
CA LYS A 142 12.60 8.14 9.19
C LYS A 142 12.34 8.77 10.55
N ALA A 143 11.07 8.96 10.87
CA ALA A 143 10.64 9.41 12.17
C ALA A 143 10.28 8.17 13.02
N PHE A 144 11.17 7.77 13.90
CA PHE A 144 10.92 6.61 14.76
C PHE A 144 10.01 7.00 15.93
N GLN A 145 8.97 6.18 16.14
CA GLN A 145 7.98 6.43 17.18
C GLN A 145 8.60 6.56 18.59
N PHE A 146 9.60 5.73 18.89
CA PHE A 146 10.27 5.73 20.20
C PHE A 146 11.14 6.98 20.43
N GLU A 147 11.53 7.69 19.36
CA GLU A 147 12.25 8.96 19.45
C GLU A 147 11.30 10.15 19.61
N LEU A 148 10.19 10.15 18.85
CA LEU A 148 9.21 11.23 18.84
C LEU A 148 8.27 11.18 20.04
N PHE A 149 7.90 9.99 20.45
CA PHE A 149 6.98 9.74 21.55
C PHE A 149 7.69 8.88 22.59
N PRO A 150 8.44 9.50 23.54
CA PRO A 150 9.04 8.75 24.63
C PRO A 150 7.94 7.97 25.33
N GLN A 151 8.16 6.68 25.50
CA GLN A 151 7.18 5.78 26.10
C GLN A 151 6.76 6.37 27.47
N PRO A 152 5.46 6.48 27.73
CA PRO A 152 5.00 6.97 29.00
C PRO A 152 5.59 6.07 30.10
N LYS A 153 6.11 6.69 31.18
CA LYS A 153 6.76 6.00 32.32
C LYS A 153 5.85 4.99 33.04
N PHE A 154 4.57 4.98 32.70
CA PHE A 154 3.56 4.05 33.23
C PHE A 154 3.24 2.87 32.29
N LEU A 155 3.96 2.67 31.19
CA LEU A 155 4.01 1.35 30.61
C LEU A 155 4.68 0.47 31.67
N LEU A 156 3.82 -0.28 32.39
CA LEU A 156 4.18 -1.19 33.43
C LEU A 156 5.43 -1.95 33.00
N ASN A 157 6.52 -1.79 33.77
CA ASN A 157 7.61 -2.73 33.67
C ASN A 157 7.02 -4.13 33.72
N GLN A 158 7.50 -5.02 32.91
CA GLN A 158 7.05 -6.43 32.92
C GLN A 158 7.17 -7.06 34.31
N SER A 159 8.01 -6.47 35.18
CA SER A 159 8.14 -6.79 36.61
C SER A 159 6.99 -6.29 37.47
N ASP A 160 6.26 -5.25 37.03
CA ASP A 160 5.10 -4.71 37.75
C ASP A 160 3.80 -5.39 37.32
N TYR A 161 3.86 -6.20 36.25
CA TYR A 161 2.80 -7.11 35.89
C TYR A 161 2.80 -8.30 36.87
N THR A 162 2.09 -8.12 37.97
CA THR A 162 1.72 -9.25 38.82
C THR A 162 0.63 -10.03 38.08
N PRO A 163 0.89 -11.25 37.58
CA PRO A 163 -0.12 -12.07 36.92
C PRO A 163 -1.16 -12.64 37.89
N HIS A 164 -1.25 -12.07 39.07
CA HIS A 164 -2.22 -12.46 40.08
C HIS A 164 -3.49 -11.66 39.85
N SER A 165 -4.28 -12.12 38.85
CA SER A 165 -5.70 -11.82 38.89
C SER A 165 -6.22 -12.28 40.26
N THR A 166 -6.73 -11.37 41.04
CA THR A 166 -7.50 -11.72 42.24
C THR A 166 -8.68 -12.61 41.78
N ALA A 167 -9.18 -13.47 42.66
CA ALA A 167 -10.35 -14.30 42.36
C ALA A 167 -11.49 -13.46 41.77
N GLU A 168 -11.68 -12.23 42.26
CA GLU A 168 -12.64 -11.25 41.72
C GLU A 168 -12.37 -10.81 40.28
N GLN A 169 -11.09 -10.68 39.88
CA GLN A 169 -10.75 -10.33 38.50
C GLN A 169 -10.93 -11.50 37.54
N LEU A 170 -10.71 -12.72 38.00
CA LEU A 170 -11.02 -13.94 37.24
C LEU A 170 -12.53 -14.12 37.05
N GLU A 171 -13.31 -13.94 38.11
CA GLU A 171 -14.78 -13.97 38.02
C GLU A 171 -15.32 -12.93 37.05
N LYS A 172 -14.81 -11.70 37.13
CA LYS A 172 -15.17 -10.63 36.20
C LYS A 172 -14.80 -10.94 34.75
N PHE A 173 -13.60 -11.51 34.54
CA PHE A 173 -13.17 -11.91 33.20
C PHE A 173 -14.03 -13.04 32.62
N GLU A 174 -14.40 -14.03 33.45
CA GLU A 174 -15.30 -15.10 33.02
C GLU A 174 -16.70 -14.55 32.68
N GLN A 175 -17.22 -13.62 33.49
CA GLN A 175 -18.48 -12.96 33.24
C GLN A 175 -18.49 -12.08 31.97
N ASP A 176 -17.41 -11.34 31.74
CA ASP A 176 -17.23 -10.55 30.52
C ASP A 176 -17.11 -11.46 29.28
N LYS A 177 -16.47 -12.62 29.41
CA LYS A 177 -16.37 -13.62 28.34
C LYS A 177 -17.74 -14.25 28.01
N GLU A 178 -18.55 -14.57 29.01
CA GLU A 178 -19.91 -15.07 28.82
C GLU A 178 -20.81 -14.01 28.16
N ASN A 179 -20.73 -12.78 28.63
CA ASN A 179 -21.45 -11.65 28.05
C ASN A 179 -21.06 -11.43 26.56
N TYR A 180 -19.77 -11.50 26.25
CA TYR A 180 -19.30 -11.40 24.88
C TYR A 180 -19.80 -12.55 23.99
N GLN A 181 -19.80 -13.78 24.51
CA GLN A 181 -20.33 -14.93 23.77
C GLN A 181 -21.84 -14.84 23.52
N SER A 182 -22.60 -14.34 24.50
CA SER A 182 -24.04 -14.10 24.35
C SER A 182 -24.33 -13.00 23.32
N TYR A 183 -23.55 -11.92 23.34
CA TYR A 183 -23.62 -10.85 22.35
C TYR A 183 -23.33 -11.35 20.95
N MET A 184 -22.28 -12.16 20.78
CA MET A 184 -21.91 -12.71 19.46
C MET A 184 -22.97 -13.66 18.91
N LYS A 185 -23.65 -14.43 19.79
CA LYS A 185 -24.78 -15.28 19.37
C LYS A 185 -25.96 -14.44 18.92
N ALA A 186 -26.34 -13.43 19.69
CA ALA A 186 -27.45 -12.54 19.33
C ALA A 186 -27.15 -11.76 18.02
N ASP A 187 -25.92 -11.32 17.80
CA ASP A 187 -25.54 -10.67 16.53
C ASP A 187 -25.60 -11.62 15.34
N ALA A 188 -25.19 -12.89 15.52
CA ALA A 188 -25.30 -13.90 14.49
C ALA A 188 -26.77 -14.24 14.13
N GLU A 189 -27.63 -14.32 15.14
CA GLU A 189 -29.08 -14.53 14.95
C GLU A 189 -29.72 -13.34 14.21
N ASN A 190 -29.42 -12.13 14.62
CA ASN A 190 -29.87 -10.90 13.96
C ASN A 190 -29.39 -10.78 12.50
N ARG A 191 -28.17 -11.26 12.18
CA ARG A 191 -27.70 -11.30 10.78
C ARG A 191 -28.47 -12.30 9.95
N THR A 192 -28.72 -13.49 10.48
CA THR A 192 -29.50 -14.51 9.79
C THR A 192 -30.95 -14.11 9.58
N GLU A 193 -31.56 -13.35 10.48
CA GLU A 193 -32.88 -12.76 10.27
C GLU A 193 -32.89 -11.71 9.18
N ARG A 194 -31.95 -10.78 9.19
CA ARG A 194 -31.81 -9.74 8.14
C ARG A 194 -31.60 -10.36 6.75
N GLU A 195 -30.73 -11.37 6.64
CA GLU A 195 -30.52 -12.08 5.36
C GLU A 195 -31.78 -12.78 4.85
N LYS A 196 -32.62 -13.31 5.77
CA LYS A 196 -33.92 -13.88 5.40
C LYS A 196 -34.90 -12.81 4.94
N ASP A 197 -34.99 -11.71 5.65
CA ASP A 197 -35.87 -10.59 5.29
C ASP A 197 -35.48 -9.99 3.94
N GLU A 198 -34.20 -9.77 3.69
CA GLU A 198 -33.67 -9.28 2.40
C GLU A 198 -33.99 -10.31 1.26
N SER A 199 -33.87 -11.60 1.52
CA SER A 199 -34.20 -12.63 0.52
C SER A 199 -35.67 -12.63 0.16
N VAL A 200 -36.57 -12.48 1.16
CA VAL A 200 -38.03 -12.39 0.97
C VAL A 200 -38.41 -11.10 0.22
N GLU A 201 -37.78 -9.98 0.54
CA GLU A 201 -38.02 -8.73 -0.21
C GLU A 201 -37.57 -8.83 -1.67
N LEU A 202 -36.42 -9.48 -1.91
CA LEU A 202 -35.92 -9.70 -3.26
C LEU A 202 -36.82 -10.61 -4.10
N GLU A 203 -37.41 -11.67 -3.49
CA GLU A 203 -38.36 -12.51 -4.15
C GLU A 203 -39.65 -11.74 -4.51
N LYS A 204 -40.19 -11.00 -3.57
CA LYS A 204 -41.38 -10.15 -3.82
C LYS A 204 -41.15 -9.14 -4.93
N ALA A 205 -39.97 -8.51 -4.96
CA ALA A 205 -39.61 -7.56 -6.02
C ALA A 205 -39.47 -8.25 -7.39
N LYS A 206 -39.03 -9.50 -7.45
CA LYS A 206 -38.99 -10.28 -8.70
C LYS A 206 -40.41 -10.64 -9.19
N GLU A 207 -41.25 -11.12 -8.29
CA GLU A 207 -42.66 -11.45 -8.62
C GLU A 207 -43.43 -10.20 -9.13
N GLN A 208 -43.21 -9.04 -8.51
CA GLN A 208 -43.84 -7.81 -8.96
C GLN A 208 -43.38 -7.41 -10.37
N LYS A 209 -42.09 -7.51 -10.66
CA LYS A 209 -41.57 -7.25 -12.01
C LYS A 209 -42.09 -8.22 -13.06
N GLU A 210 -42.21 -9.50 -12.73
CA GLU A 210 -42.81 -10.49 -13.63
C GLU A 210 -44.30 -10.17 -13.93
N GLN A 211 -45.08 -9.76 -12.92
CA GLN A 211 -46.46 -9.34 -13.12
C GLN A 211 -46.58 -8.07 -13.95
N GLU A 212 -45.71 -7.11 -13.78
CA GLU A 212 -45.65 -5.90 -14.61
C GLU A 212 -45.37 -6.26 -16.08
N ILE A 213 -44.39 -7.14 -16.34
CA ILE A 213 -44.05 -7.56 -17.71
C ILE A 213 -45.25 -8.31 -18.35
N ILE A 214 -45.93 -9.18 -17.61
CA ILE A 214 -47.09 -9.89 -18.10
C ILE A 214 -48.25 -8.93 -18.42
N THR A 215 -48.43 -7.89 -17.58
CA THR A 215 -49.48 -6.89 -17.76
C THR A 215 -49.18 -6.00 -18.98
N GLU A 216 -47.93 -5.57 -19.17
CA GLU A 216 -47.50 -4.83 -20.37
C GLU A 216 -47.63 -5.67 -21.64
N ALA A 217 -47.22 -6.92 -21.63
CA ALA A 217 -47.39 -7.83 -22.75
C ALA A 217 -48.86 -8.03 -23.13
N ALA A 218 -49.74 -8.21 -22.12
CA ALA A 218 -51.19 -8.32 -22.35
C ALA A 218 -51.80 -7.03 -22.90
N GLY A 219 -51.33 -5.84 -22.48
CA GLY A 219 -51.71 -4.56 -23.01
C GLY A 219 -51.32 -4.38 -24.47
N PHE A 220 -50.10 -4.80 -24.82
CA PHE A 220 -49.59 -4.75 -26.20
C PHE A 220 -50.39 -5.64 -27.15
N PHE A 221 -50.76 -6.85 -26.74
CA PHE A 221 -51.62 -7.75 -27.54
C PHE A 221 -53.07 -7.20 -27.73
N LYS A 222 -53.60 -6.46 -26.76
CA LYS A 222 -54.93 -5.80 -26.88
C LYS A 222 -54.92 -4.60 -27.84
N SER A 223 -53.81 -3.96 -28.04
CA SER A 223 -53.67 -2.81 -28.94
C SER A 223 -53.47 -3.20 -30.41
N MET A 224 -53.24 -4.48 -30.69
CA MET A 224 -52.99 -4.99 -32.06
C MET A 224 -54.25 -5.66 -32.70
N ASN A 225 -55.37 -5.75 -31.98
CA ASN A 225 -56.68 -6.18 -32.48
C ASN A 225 -57.65 -4.95 -32.50
#